data_8a966cfaffdfe2429b5e825ad13ee0e2
#
_entry.id   8a966cfaffdfe2429b5e825ad13ee0e2
#
_cell.length_a   1.000
_cell.length_b   1.000
_cell.length_c   1.000
_cell.angle_alpha   90.00
_cell.angle_beta   90.00
_cell.angle_gamma   90.00
#
_symmetry.space_group_name_H-M   'P 1'
#
loop_
_entity.id
_entity.type
_entity.pdbx_description
1 polymer ?
#
loop_
_entity_poly.entity_id
_entity_poly.type
_entity_poly.pdbx_seq_one_letter_code
_entity_poly.pdbx_strand_id
1 'polypeptide(L)'
;MRKQTTIISVLAALILISGCDMANQQKTYSPKENKLSYEAKYILTPKAPDEPRINGAKVFSVRPGSPFLFIVPATGQRPIVFAADNLPTGLKIDSSTGLITGTLTTPGTYNVTLKAQNARGTAAREFKIVVGDSIALTPPMGWNSWNCWAAQVSDKNVRASAKAMVDSGLINHGWTYINIDDTWQGKRGGSLNALQGNQKFPDMKGLCDYVHSLGLKVGVYSSPWITTYAGYPGGSSDEPNGAWVKLSNYESNKRLGKYAFDTNDAQQYAQWGIDYLKFDWHTHQEKEIAAMANALKATGRDIIYSLSAGMDFGKAALCAKLANCWRTTGDIREGWTKEQIPPQERSWGFGITEIWKEHLKWAPFSGPGHWADADMLVVGKIGWGTPHPTKLKPDEQYTHISLWCLWSSPLLIGCPLDQLDDFTKNLLTNDEVLALNQDPLGKMAKQLPADANSRVLVKELEDGSKAVGLFNTNEGYIAVKVTWQQLGITGNQTVRDLWRQKNIGAYSDSFEAVVRPHGVILVRIQPEKR
;
A
#
# COMPACT_ATOMS: atom_id res chain seq x y z
N MET A 1 -78.18 19.40 1.10
CA MET A 1 -78.45 20.63 0.35
C MET A 1 -77.34 20.84 -0.67
N ARG A 2 -77.73 20.91 -1.91
CA ARG A 2 -76.96 21.19 -3.12
C ARG A 2 -76.42 22.64 -3.12
N LYS A 3 -75.24 22.87 -3.74
CA LYS A 3 -74.92 23.91 -4.74
C LYS A 3 -73.46 23.77 -5.11
N GLN A 4 -73.12 23.29 -6.27
CA GLN A 4 -73.02 23.90 -7.63
C GLN A 4 -71.91 25.00 -7.70
N THR A 5 -70.82 24.64 -8.34
CA THR A 5 -70.11 25.10 -9.57
C THR A 5 -70.03 26.62 -9.83
N THR A 6 -68.84 27.12 -10.11
CA THR A 6 -68.60 28.03 -11.25
C THR A 6 -67.15 28.00 -11.71
N ILE A 7 -66.98 27.71 -13.02
CA ILE A 7 -65.70 27.78 -13.80
C ILE A 7 -65.60 29.25 -14.27
N ILE A 8 -64.39 29.83 -14.12
CA ILE A 8 -63.99 31.04 -14.86
C ILE A 8 -62.71 30.75 -15.63
N SER A 9 -62.86 30.69 -16.96
CA SER A 9 -61.76 30.72 -17.93
C SER A 9 -61.31 32.16 -18.14
N VAL A 10 -60.01 32.41 -18.07
CA VAL A 10 -59.43 33.67 -18.60
C VAL A 10 -58.28 33.28 -19.57
N LEU A 11 -58.55 33.64 -20.84
CA LEU A 11 -57.55 33.71 -21.91
C LEU A 11 -56.57 34.86 -21.61
N ALA A 12 -55.27 34.63 -21.72
CA ALA A 12 -54.30 35.70 -21.86
C ALA A 12 -53.22 35.32 -22.84
N ALA A 13 -52.89 36.26 -23.67
CA ALA A 13 -52.17 36.19 -24.94
C ALA A 13 -50.72 35.73 -24.90
N LEU A 14 -50.30 35.12 -26.02
CA LEU A 14 -48.90 34.86 -26.38
C LEU A 14 -48.13 36.18 -26.55
N ILE A 15 -46.96 36.24 -25.88
CA ILE A 15 -45.84 37.08 -26.32
C ILE A 15 -44.69 36.14 -26.62
N LEU A 16 -44.36 36.03 -27.90
CA LEU A 16 -43.14 35.38 -28.41
C LEU A 16 -41.93 36.25 -28.06
N ILE A 17 -41.08 35.76 -27.17
CA ILE A 17 -39.70 36.25 -27.01
C ILE A 17 -38.79 35.09 -27.44
N SER A 18 -38.13 35.28 -28.59
CA SER A 18 -37.07 34.40 -29.08
C SER A 18 -35.88 34.49 -28.13
N GLY A 19 -35.75 33.51 -27.23
CA GLY A 19 -34.59 33.26 -26.42
C GLY A 19 -33.82 32.07 -27.01
N CYS A 20 -32.58 32.27 -27.37
CA CYS A 20 -31.64 31.19 -27.76
C CYS A 20 -31.58 30.15 -26.67
N ASP A 21 -32.21 29.00 -26.89
CA ASP A 21 -31.98 27.79 -26.10
C ASP A 21 -30.59 27.21 -26.43
N MET A 22 -29.63 27.51 -25.60
CA MET A 22 -28.44 26.68 -25.49
C MET A 22 -28.83 25.43 -24.71
N ALA A 23 -29.41 24.47 -25.38
CA ALA A 23 -29.66 23.14 -24.84
C ALA A 23 -28.31 22.47 -24.51
N ASN A 24 -28.03 22.40 -23.22
CA ASN A 24 -26.95 21.62 -22.63
C ASN A 24 -27.28 20.14 -22.87
N GLN A 25 -26.84 19.59 -24.03
CA GLN A 25 -26.93 18.16 -24.30
C GLN A 25 -25.94 17.44 -23.37
N GLN A 26 -26.40 17.05 -22.19
CA GLN A 26 -25.81 15.97 -21.45
C GLN A 26 -25.84 14.72 -22.34
N LYS A 27 -24.70 14.40 -23.00
CA LYS A 27 -24.53 13.10 -23.64
C LYS A 27 -24.55 12.05 -22.54
N THR A 28 -25.71 11.42 -22.36
CA THR A 28 -25.84 10.19 -21.59
C THR A 28 -25.07 9.10 -22.31
N TYR A 29 -23.87 8.79 -21.84
CA TYR A 29 -23.10 7.65 -22.30
C TYR A 29 -23.75 6.38 -21.76
N SER A 30 -24.51 5.67 -22.58
CA SER A 30 -24.99 4.32 -22.31
C SER A 30 -23.92 3.33 -22.78
N PRO A 31 -23.26 2.58 -21.88
CA PRO A 31 -22.34 1.52 -22.31
C PRO A 31 -23.16 0.43 -23.02
N LYS A 32 -22.73 -0.01 -24.22
CA LYS A 32 -23.25 -1.23 -24.83
C LYS A 32 -23.00 -2.38 -23.85
N GLU A 33 -24.07 -2.99 -23.35
CA GLU A 33 -23.99 -4.19 -22.50
C GLU A 33 -23.36 -5.34 -23.28
N ASN A 34 -22.09 -5.60 -23.00
CA ASN A 34 -21.47 -6.88 -23.33
C ASN A 34 -21.88 -7.85 -22.22
N LYS A 35 -22.40 -9.03 -22.59
CA LYS A 35 -22.77 -10.13 -21.68
C LYS A 35 -21.56 -10.82 -21.04
N LEU A 36 -20.62 -10.06 -20.54
CA LEU A 36 -19.53 -10.55 -19.69
C LEU A 36 -20.03 -10.64 -18.25
N SER A 37 -19.46 -11.57 -17.45
CA SER A 37 -19.72 -11.63 -16.02
C SER A 37 -19.52 -10.25 -15.38
N TYR A 38 -20.24 -9.95 -14.29
CA TYR A 38 -20.15 -8.65 -13.61
C TYR A 38 -18.69 -8.24 -13.34
N GLU A 39 -17.84 -9.19 -12.98
CA GLU A 39 -16.42 -9.02 -12.70
C GLU A 39 -15.60 -8.71 -13.96
N ALA A 40 -15.84 -9.39 -15.06
CA ALA A 40 -15.07 -9.23 -16.30
C ALA A 40 -15.17 -7.81 -16.90
N LYS A 41 -16.31 -7.13 -16.73
CA LYS A 41 -16.48 -5.75 -17.24
C LYS A 41 -15.65 -4.70 -16.47
N TYR A 42 -15.19 -5.03 -15.26
CA TYR A 42 -14.36 -4.15 -14.44
C TYR A 42 -12.87 -4.46 -14.51
N ILE A 43 -12.47 -5.56 -15.14
CA ILE A 43 -11.05 -5.90 -15.33
C ILE A 43 -10.47 -4.98 -16.41
N LEU A 44 -9.54 -4.11 -16.03
CA LEU A 44 -8.93 -3.12 -16.93
C LEU A 44 -7.51 -3.48 -17.35
N THR A 45 -6.74 -4.13 -16.46
CA THR A 45 -5.34 -4.47 -16.71
C THR A 45 -5.27 -5.64 -17.70
N PRO A 46 -4.58 -5.48 -18.85
CA PRO A 46 -4.39 -6.58 -19.79
C PRO A 46 -3.50 -7.66 -19.21
N LYS A 47 -3.63 -8.88 -19.74
CA LYS A 47 -2.72 -9.98 -19.40
C LYS A 47 -1.27 -9.56 -19.70
N ALA A 48 -0.35 -9.89 -18.79
CA ALA A 48 1.08 -9.68 -19.04
C ALA A 48 1.53 -10.45 -20.31
N PRO A 49 2.46 -9.90 -21.10
CA PRO A 49 3.00 -10.58 -22.28
C PRO A 49 3.75 -11.86 -21.90
N ASP A 50 3.90 -12.76 -22.86
CA ASP A 50 4.67 -14.01 -22.68
C ASP A 50 6.19 -13.75 -22.66
N GLU A 51 6.67 -12.63 -23.24
CA GLU A 51 8.04 -12.15 -23.12
C GLU A 51 8.34 -11.75 -21.67
N PRO A 52 9.59 -11.93 -21.20
CA PRO A 52 9.96 -11.52 -19.85
C PRO A 52 9.84 -10.01 -19.66
N ARG A 53 9.33 -9.58 -18.51
CA ARG A 53 9.36 -8.19 -18.06
C ARG A 53 9.76 -8.15 -16.58
N ILE A 54 10.83 -7.38 -16.26
CA ILE A 54 11.28 -7.18 -14.87
C ILE A 54 10.47 -6.04 -14.27
N ASN A 55 9.78 -6.29 -13.16
CA ASN A 55 8.84 -5.40 -12.49
C ASN A 55 9.40 -4.88 -11.14
N GLY A 56 8.58 -4.19 -10.35
CA GLY A 56 8.89 -3.75 -8.98
C GLY A 56 9.92 -2.64 -8.89
N ALA A 57 10.57 -2.53 -7.75
CA ALA A 57 11.52 -1.47 -7.43
C ALA A 57 12.77 -1.47 -8.34
N LYS A 58 13.29 -0.28 -8.62
CA LYS A 58 14.57 -0.07 -9.34
C LYS A 58 15.75 0.17 -8.38
N VAL A 59 15.47 0.22 -7.10
CA VAL A 59 16.47 0.44 -6.05
C VAL A 59 16.14 -0.43 -4.84
N PHE A 60 17.18 -0.98 -4.22
CA PHE A 60 17.08 -1.70 -2.96
C PHE A 60 18.23 -1.27 -2.05
N SER A 61 17.96 -1.15 -0.75
CA SER A 61 18.96 -0.74 0.22
C SER A 61 19.11 -1.75 1.35
N VAL A 62 20.32 -1.80 1.89
CA VAL A 62 20.70 -2.64 3.01
C VAL A 62 21.74 -1.92 3.85
N ARG A 63 21.72 -2.11 5.18
CA ARG A 63 22.81 -1.65 6.04
C ARG A 63 24.05 -2.56 5.92
N PRO A 64 25.25 -2.00 6.08
CA PRO A 64 26.47 -2.80 6.04
C PRO A 64 26.40 -3.98 7.03
N GLY A 65 26.67 -5.19 6.54
CA GLY A 65 26.66 -6.42 7.34
C GLY A 65 25.28 -7.07 7.54
N SER A 66 24.18 -6.39 7.22
CA SER A 66 22.85 -6.99 7.29
C SER A 66 22.64 -8.04 6.19
N PRO A 67 21.88 -9.12 6.44
CA PRO A 67 21.55 -10.11 5.41
C PRO A 67 20.82 -9.49 4.24
N PHE A 68 21.28 -9.76 3.02
CA PHE A 68 20.63 -9.33 1.77
C PHE A 68 19.63 -10.39 1.31
N LEU A 69 18.39 -10.00 1.12
CA LEU A 69 17.33 -10.83 0.58
C LEU A 69 16.48 -10.01 -0.40
N PHE A 70 16.62 -10.28 -1.69
CA PHE A 70 15.84 -9.64 -2.75
C PHE A 70 15.52 -10.64 -3.84
N ILE A 71 14.25 -10.75 -4.21
CA ILE A 71 13.81 -11.55 -5.35
C ILE A 71 13.55 -10.63 -6.54
N VAL A 72 14.06 -10.98 -7.72
CA VAL A 72 13.82 -10.25 -8.97
C VAL A 72 12.40 -10.51 -9.43
N PRO A 73 11.48 -9.53 -9.31
CA PRO A 73 10.12 -9.74 -9.74
C PRO A 73 10.04 -9.70 -11.26
N ALA A 74 9.57 -10.78 -11.88
CA ALA A 74 9.43 -10.82 -13.33
C ALA A 74 8.19 -11.59 -13.77
N THR A 75 7.45 -11.00 -14.70
CA THR A 75 6.36 -11.64 -15.46
C THR A 75 6.86 -12.18 -16.79
N GLY A 76 6.10 -13.10 -17.38
CA GLY A 76 6.42 -13.78 -18.64
C GLY A 76 6.13 -15.26 -18.57
N GLN A 77 6.19 -15.95 -19.73
CA GLN A 77 6.02 -17.39 -19.81
C GLN A 77 7.14 -18.10 -19.02
N ARG A 78 6.78 -18.99 -18.11
CA ARG A 78 7.75 -19.81 -17.37
C ARG A 78 8.21 -21.03 -18.18
N PRO A 79 9.46 -21.56 -18.01
CA PRO A 79 10.47 -21.07 -17.05
C PRO A 79 11.14 -19.77 -17.48
N ILE A 80 11.57 -18.97 -16.50
CA ILE A 80 12.42 -17.79 -16.69
C ILE A 80 13.78 -18.08 -16.05
N VAL A 81 14.86 -17.80 -16.77
CA VAL A 81 16.23 -17.84 -16.26
C VAL A 81 16.67 -16.43 -15.90
N PHE A 82 17.21 -16.25 -14.72
CA PHE A 82 17.66 -14.97 -14.18
C PHE A 82 19.17 -14.87 -14.15
N ALA A 83 19.68 -13.65 -14.38
CA ALA A 83 21.09 -13.29 -14.24
C ALA A 83 21.22 -11.83 -13.81
N ALA A 84 22.43 -11.45 -13.38
CA ALA A 84 22.76 -10.07 -13.06
C ALA A 84 24.18 -9.77 -13.49
N ASP A 85 24.39 -8.67 -14.23
CA ASP A 85 25.72 -8.16 -14.50
C ASP A 85 26.13 -7.18 -13.40
N ASN A 86 27.43 -7.14 -13.09
CA ASN A 86 28.03 -6.27 -12.07
C ASN A 86 27.44 -6.47 -10.66
N LEU A 87 26.98 -7.69 -10.35
CA LEU A 87 26.52 -8.00 -9.00
C LEU A 87 27.72 -7.88 -8.03
N PRO A 88 27.62 -7.09 -6.93
CA PRO A 88 28.72 -6.88 -6.00
C PRO A 88 29.22 -8.19 -5.38
N THR A 89 30.53 -8.29 -5.19
CA THR A 89 31.15 -9.41 -4.44
C THR A 89 30.51 -9.52 -3.06
N GLY A 90 30.11 -10.72 -2.66
CA GLY A 90 29.35 -11.00 -1.43
C GLY A 90 27.86 -11.29 -1.71
N LEU A 91 27.36 -11.01 -2.91
CA LEU A 91 26.01 -11.41 -3.34
C LEU A 91 26.07 -12.51 -4.39
N LYS A 92 25.03 -13.33 -4.41
CA LYS A 92 24.78 -14.36 -5.45
C LYS A 92 23.32 -14.32 -5.87
N ILE A 93 23.06 -14.60 -7.14
CA ILE A 93 21.71 -14.79 -7.70
C ILE A 93 21.47 -16.26 -7.99
N ASP A 94 20.31 -16.77 -7.61
CA ASP A 94 19.82 -18.06 -8.07
C ASP A 94 19.15 -17.89 -9.44
N SER A 95 19.67 -18.59 -10.45
CA SER A 95 19.23 -18.42 -11.84
C SER A 95 17.82 -18.96 -12.10
N SER A 96 17.30 -19.84 -11.27
CA SER A 96 15.98 -20.44 -11.43
C SER A 96 14.86 -19.63 -10.77
N THR A 97 15.16 -19.00 -9.63
CA THR A 97 14.20 -18.24 -8.83
C THR A 97 14.33 -16.73 -8.96
N GLY A 98 15.50 -16.23 -9.34
CA GLY A 98 15.82 -14.80 -9.31
C GLY A 98 16.14 -14.27 -7.91
N LEU A 99 16.31 -15.15 -6.92
CA LEU A 99 16.61 -14.78 -5.55
C LEU A 99 18.07 -14.33 -5.41
N ILE A 100 18.28 -13.11 -4.95
CA ILE A 100 19.60 -12.54 -4.63
C ILE A 100 19.79 -12.58 -3.12
N THR A 101 20.87 -13.24 -2.68
CA THR A 101 21.23 -13.38 -1.27
C THR A 101 22.71 -13.14 -1.02
N GLY A 102 23.07 -12.88 0.22
CA GLY A 102 24.45 -12.66 0.66
C GLY A 102 24.56 -11.54 1.69
N THR A 103 25.70 -10.88 1.73
CA THR A 103 25.97 -9.78 2.66
C THR A 103 26.95 -8.80 2.02
N LEU A 104 26.69 -7.49 2.19
CA LEU A 104 27.57 -6.42 1.76
C LEU A 104 28.03 -5.62 2.97
N THR A 105 29.34 -5.39 3.09
CA THR A 105 29.92 -4.68 4.24
C THR A 105 30.43 -3.29 3.87
N THR A 106 30.71 -3.04 2.60
CA THR A 106 31.26 -1.76 2.13
C THR A 106 30.15 -0.81 1.74
N PRO A 107 30.00 0.36 2.40
CA PRO A 107 29.04 1.38 2.01
C PRO A 107 29.27 1.89 0.58
N GLY A 108 28.19 2.18 -0.13
CA GLY A 108 28.26 2.70 -1.50
C GLY A 108 26.99 2.41 -2.31
N THR A 109 27.00 2.88 -3.55
CA THR A 109 25.95 2.61 -4.54
C THR A 109 26.51 1.75 -5.65
N TYR A 110 25.88 0.60 -5.88
CA TYR A 110 26.28 -0.37 -6.90
C TYR A 110 25.21 -0.42 -8.00
N ASN A 111 25.62 -0.15 -9.22
CA ASN A 111 24.75 -0.25 -10.40
C ASN A 111 24.83 -1.66 -10.97
N VAL A 112 23.72 -2.34 -10.99
CA VAL A 112 23.57 -3.73 -11.42
C VAL A 112 22.59 -3.78 -12.60
N THR A 113 22.84 -4.63 -13.59
CA THR A 113 21.87 -4.91 -14.64
C THR A 113 21.21 -6.25 -14.38
N LEU A 114 19.94 -6.25 -13.95
CA LEU A 114 19.15 -7.47 -13.79
C LEU A 114 18.70 -7.97 -15.18
N LYS A 115 18.74 -9.30 -15.38
CA LYS A 115 18.33 -9.96 -16.62
C LYS A 115 17.32 -11.07 -16.35
N ALA A 116 16.35 -11.21 -17.24
CA ALA A 116 15.37 -12.29 -17.23
C ALA A 116 15.19 -12.80 -18.67
N GLN A 117 15.27 -14.11 -18.89
CA GLN A 117 15.19 -14.73 -20.21
C GLN A 117 14.24 -15.92 -20.19
N ASN A 118 13.45 -16.08 -21.24
CA ASN A 118 12.65 -17.29 -21.50
C ASN A 118 12.67 -17.64 -23.00
N ALA A 119 11.88 -18.62 -23.42
CA ALA A 119 11.77 -19.02 -24.83
C ALA A 119 11.21 -17.94 -25.76
N ARG A 120 10.61 -16.87 -25.23
CA ARG A 120 10.00 -15.78 -26.00
C ARG A 120 10.90 -14.54 -26.15
N GLY A 121 11.90 -14.39 -25.27
CA GLY A 121 12.78 -13.22 -25.35
C GLY A 121 13.60 -13.00 -24.09
N THR A 122 14.21 -11.81 -24.02
CA THR A 122 15.06 -11.37 -22.92
C THR A 122 14.66 -9.96 -22.48
N ALA A 123 14.63 -9.72 -21.18
CA ALA A 123 14.52 -8.40 -20.56
C ALA A 123 15.76 -8.07 -19.75
N ALA A 124 16.19 -6.81 -19.80
CA ALA A 124 17.23 -6.27 -18.93
C ALA A 124 16.75 -4.96 -18.30
N ARG A 125 17.17 -4.72 -17.04
CA ARG A 125 16.80 -3.50 -16.32
C ARG A 125 17.89 -3.07 -15.36
N GLU A 126 18.21 -1.77 -15.39
CA GLU A 126 19.08 -1.15 -14.40
C GLU A 126 18.47 -1.23 -13.00
N PHE A 127 19.32 -1.54 -12.03
CA PHE A 127 18.96 -1.72 -10.65
C PHE A 127 20.06 -1.17 -9.75
N LYS A 128 19.70 -0.37 -8.75
CA LYS A 128 20.66 0.21 -7.81
C LYS A 128 20.60 -0.55 -6.47
N ILE A 129 21.75 -1.01 -6.00
CA ILE A 129 21.91 -1.51 -4.63
C ILE A 129 22.62 -0.41 -3.84
N VAL A 130 21.98 0.07 -2.76
CA VAL A 130 22.54 1.09 -1.88
C VAL A 130 22.90 0.44 -0.55
N VAL A 131 24.16 0.47 -0.19
CA VAL A 131 24.66 0.02 1.13
C VAL A 131 24.94 1.24 1.98
N GLY A 132 24.14 1.43 3.04
CA GLY A 132 24.20 2.62 3.88
C GLY A 132 23.21 2.58 5.04
N ASP A 133 23.05 3.70 5.75
CA ASP A 133 22.20 3.75 6.96
C ASP A 133 20.70 3.71 6.67
N SER A 134 20.26 4.13 5.49
CA SER A 134 18.85 4.18 5.12
C SER A 134 18.41 2.88 4.46
N ILE A 135 17.33 2.30 4.96
CA ILE A 135 16.62 1.15 4.36
C ILE A 135 15.25 1.57 3.83
N ALA A 136 14.55 0.68 3.14
CA ALA A 136 13.22 0.96 2.56
C ALA A 136 13.22 2.18 1.61
N LEU A 137 14.15 2.25 0.65
CA LEU A 137 14.22 3.35 -0.32
C LEU A 137 13.03 3.40 -1.28
N THR A 138 12.20 2.37 -1.32
CA THR A 138 10.84 2.37 -1.85
C THR A 138 9.86 1.90 -0.77
N PRO A 139 8.57 2.27 -0.86
CA PRO A 139 7.58 1.82 0.12
C PRO A 139 7.49 0.29 0.18
N PRO A 140 7.34 -0.32 1.35
CA PRO A 140 7.15 -1.77 1.46
C PRO A 140 5.83 -2.19 0.80
N MET A 141 5.87 -3.34 0.10
CA MET A 141 4.72 -4.00 -0.50
C MET A 141 4.56 -5.40 0.06
N GLY A 142 3.38 -5.72 0.57
CA GLY A 142 3.14 -7.03 1.17
C GLY A 142 1.70 -7.25 1.61
N TRP A 143 1.54 -8.09 2.60
CA TRP A 143 0.28 -8.51 3.20
C TRP A 143 0.36 -8.32 4.71
N ASN A 144 -0.79 -8.05 5.34
CA ASN A 144 -0.94 -8.02 6.80
C ASN A 144 -2.19 -8.80 7.21
N SER A 145 -2.10 -9.58 8.26
CA SER A 145 -3.12 -10.54 8.68
C SER A 145 -4.38 -9.93 9.30
N TRP A 146 -4.35 -8.65 9.74
CA TRP A 146 -5.39 -8.12 10.61
C TRP A 146 -6.76 -8.02 9.95
N ASN A 147 -6.84 -7.41 8.76
CA ASN A 147 -8.13 -7.13 8.13
C ASN A 147 -8.85 -8.39 7.62
N CYS A 148 -8.16 -9.51 7.46
CA CYS A 148 -8.79 -10.79 7.11
C CYS A 148 -8.96 -11.72 8.30
N TRP A 149 -7.93 -11.93 9.13
CA TRP A 149 -7.95 -12.98 10.16
C TRP A 149 -8.13 -12.44 11.58
N ALA A 150 -7.82 -11.16 11.86
CA ALA A 150 -7.82 -10.60 13.22
C ALA A 150 -7.19 -11.57 14.24
N ALA A 151 -7.86 -11.84 15.35
CA ALA A 151 -7.37 -12.76 16.38
C ALA A 151 -7.34 -14.25 15.98
N GLN A 152 -7.85 -14.61 14.80
CA GLN A 152 -7.84 -15.99 14.28
C GLN A 152 -6.54 -16.34 13.53
N VAL A 153 -5.63 -15.38 13.33
CA VAL A 153 -4.34 -15.62 12.68
C VAL A 153 -3.54 -16.71 13.42
N SER A 154 -2.86 -17.55 12.65
CA SER A 154 -2.04 -18.65 13.15
C SER A 154 -0.86 -18.92 12.21
N ASP A 155 0.15 -19.68 12.65
CA ASP A 155 1.27 -20.16 11.81
C ASP A 155 0.77 -20.78 10.51
N LYS A 156 -0.28 -21.60 10.57
CA LYS A 156 -0.91 -22.21 9.39
C LYS A 156 -1.41 -21.15 8.39
N ASN A 157 -2.13 -20.12 8.87
CA ASN A 157 -2.65 -19.07 7.98
C ASN A 157 -1.50 -18.27 7.35
N VAL A 158 -0.45 -17.98 8.12
CA VAL A 158 0.70 -17.21 7.64
C VAL A 158 1.47 -18.00 6.57
N ARG A 159 1.75 -19.29 6.79
CA ARG A 159 2.37 -20.16 5.77
C ARG A 159 1.52 -20.28 4.51
N ALA A 160 0.21 -20.41 4.66
CA ALA A 160 -0.72 -20.44 3.53
C ALA A 160 -0.70 -19.12 2.74
N SER A 161 -0.67 -17.95 3.44
CA SER A 161 -0.57 -16.64 2.80
C SER A 161 0.77 -16.46 2.09
N ALA A 162 1.89 -16.89 2.69
CA ALA A 162 3.20 -16.85 2.05
C ALA A 162 3.24 -17.71 0.77
N LYS A 163 2.71 -18.94 0.84
CA LYS A 163 2.60 -19.79 -0.33
C LYS A 163 1.70 -19.17 -1.41
N ALA A 164 0.56 -18.62 -1.02
CA ALA A 164 -0.38 -17.97 -1.93
C ALA A 164 0.21 -16.71 -2.60
N MET A 165 1.07 -15.94 -1.91
CA MET A 165 1.83 -14.82 -2.50
C MET A 165 2.66 -15.28 -3.71
N VAL A 166 3.25 -16.48 -3.63
CA VAL A 166 4.03 -17.08 -4.71
C VAL A 166 3.11 -17.70 -5.78
N ASP A 167 2.17 -18.54 -5.38
CA ASP A 167 1.31 -19.32 -6.29
C ASP A 167 0.38 -18.43 -7.13
N SER A 168 -0.13 -17.33 -6.55
CA SER A 168 -0.94 -16.34 -7.27
C SER A 168 -0.14 -15.50 -8.27
N GLY A 169 1.21 -15.50 -8.13
CA GLY A 169 2.12 -14.70 -8.92
C GLY A 169 2.31 -13.27 -8.41
N LEU A 170 1.75 -12.87 -7.27
CA LEU A 170 1.95 -11.54 -6.69
C LEU A 170 3.42 -11.20 -6.50
N ILE A 171 4.25 -12.17 -6.11
CA ILE A 171 5.70 -12.03 -5.97
C ILE A 171 6.37 -11.53 -7.26
N ASN A 172 5.84 -11.87 -8.43
CA ASN A 172 6.35 -11.44 -9.73
C ASN A 172 6.08 -9.96 -10.04
N HIS A 173 5.32 -9.27 -9.17
CA HIS A 173 4.95 -7.87 -9.23
C HIS A 173 5.58 -7.04 -8.10
N GLY A 174 6.43 -7.68 -7.25
CA GLY A 174 7.17 -7.00 -6.18
C GLY A 174 6.55 -7.08 -4.78
N TRP A 175 5.47 -7.84 -4.60
CA TRP A 175 4.90 -8.11 -3.28
C TRP A 175 5.77 -9.10 -2.51
N THR A 176 6.29 -8.69 -1.34
CA THR A 176 7.32 -9.47 -0.64
C THR A 176 7.12 -9.61 0.86
N TYR A 177 6.41 -8.71 1.55
CA TYR A 177 6.26 -8.79 3.00
C TYR A 177 5.04 -9.64 3.40
N ILE A 178 5.21 -10.49 4.41
CA ILE A 178 4.18 -11.30 5.07
C ILE A 178 4.16 -10.87 6.54
N ASN A 179 3.23 -9.99 6.90
CA ASN A 179 3.19 -9.37 8.22
C ASN A 179 2.12 -10.01 9.11
N ILE A 180 2.56 -10.51 10.26
CA ILE A 180 1.73 -11.05 11.33
C ILE A 180 1.33 -9.88 12.23
N ASP A 181 0.05 -9.56 12.28
CA ASP A 181 -0.49 -8.54 13.17
C ASP A 181 -0.63 -9.05 14.61
N ASP A 182 -1.37 -8.36 15.47
CA ASP A 182 -1.56 -8.69 16.88
C ASP A 182 -2.01 -10.15 17.10
N THR A 183 -1.85 -10.65 18.31
CA THR A 183 -2.31 -11.97 18.80
C THR A 183 -1.36 -13.16 18.60
N TRP A 184 -0.13 -12.94 18.15
CA TRP A 184 0.90 -13.99 18.08
C TRP A 184 1.67 -14.14 19.42
N GLN A 185 1.67 -13.10 20.25
CA GLN A 185 2.51 -12.95 21.42
C GLN A 185 2.14 -13.95 22.52
N GLY A 186 3.14 -14.61 23.05
CA GLY A 186 3.10 -15.44 24.23
C GLY A 186 3.85 -14.80 25.40
N LYS A 187 4.12 -15.59 26.46
CA LYS A 187 4.89 -15.13 27.61
C LYS A 187 6.35 -14.85 27.23
N ARG A 188 6.98 -13.93 27.92
CA ARG A 188 8.42 -13.70 27.82
C ARG A 188 9.19 -14.92 28.28
N GLY A 189 10.34 -15.17 27.66
CA GLY A 189 11.17 -16.33 27.98
C GLY A 189 12.42 -16.40 27.09
N GLY A 190 12.99 -17.60 27.06
CA GLY A 190 14.26 -17.84 26.36
C GLY A 190 15.45 -17.15 27.02
N SER A 191 16.62 -17.24 26.39
CA SER A 191 17.87 -16.65 26.90
C SER A 191 17.85 -15.12 26.95
N LEU A 192 17.00 -14.50 26.12
CA LEU A 192 16.84 -13.04 26.04
C LEU A 192 15.74 -12.49 26.93
N ASN A 193 14.94 -13.33 27.61
CA ASN A 193 13.74 -12.90 28.32
C ASN A 193 12.82 -12.01 27.44
N ALA A 194 12.68 -12.38 26.15
CA ALA A 194 11.92 -11.67 25.14
C ALA A 194 10.55 -12.30 24.92
N LEU A 195 9.63 -11.58 24.25
CA LEU A 195 8.36 -12.13 23.80
C LEU A 195 8.58 -13.40 22.97
N GLN A 196 7.83 -14.45 23.28
CA GLN A 196 7.82 -15.71 22.53
C GLN A 196 6.51 -15.87 21.76
N GLY A 197 6.47 -16.76 20.79
CA GLY A 197 5.22 -17.15 20.14
C GLY A 197 4.29 -17.88 21.13
N ASN A 198 2.98 -17.67 20.98
CA ASN A 198 1.99 -18.42 21.74
C ASN A 198 1.68 -19.78 21.09
N GLN A 199 0.67 -20.49 21.59
CA GLN A 199 0.28 -21.82 21.06
C GLN A 199 -0.10 -21.82 19.57
N LYS A 200 -0.55 -20.68 19.02
CA LYS A 200 -0.86 -20.52 17.58
C LYS A 200 0.42 -20.36 16.72
N PHE A 201 1.54 -20.01 17.35
CA PHE A 201 2.85 -19.73 16.75
C PHE A 201 3.96 -20.44 17.54
N PRO A 202 3.99 -21.78 17.55
CA PRO A 202 4.90 -22.54 18.40
C PRO A 202 6.38 -22.45 18.00
N ASP A 203 6.65 -22.12 16.73
CA ASP A 203 8.00 -22.02 16.16
C ASP A 203 8.12 -20.79 15.25
N MET A 204 8.38 -19.63 15.83
CA MET A 204 8.56 -18.38 15.10
C MET A 204 9.79 -18.42 14.17
N LYS A 205 10.88 -19.07 14.61
CA LYS A 205 12.10 -19.17 13.78
C LYS A 205 11.84 -20.02 12.53
N GLY A 206 11.25 -21.20 12.68
CA GLY A 206 10.92 -22.06 11.55
C GLY A 206 9.86 -21.46 10.63
N LEU A 207 8.96 -20.60 11.13
CA LEU A 207 8.05 -19.83 10.30
C LEU A 207 8.80 -18.80 9.46
N CYS A 208 9.71 -18.02 10.07
CA CYS A 208 10.53 -17.04 9.35
C CYS A 208 11.41 -17.72 8.28
N ASP A 209 12.06 -18.82 8.62
CA ASP A 209 12.91 -19.57 7.67
C ASP A 209 12.08 -20.09 6.46
N TYR A 210 10.87 -20.57 6.71
CA TYR A 210 9.97 -20.99 5.63
C TYR A 210 9.62 -19.82 4.70
N VAL A 211 9.25 -18.67 5.25
CA VAL A 211 8.88 -17.50 4.44
C VAL A 211 10.08 -16.98 3.65
N HIS A 212 11.27 -16.91 4.27
CA HIS A 212 12.52 -16.55 3.59
C HIS A 212 12.90 -17.53 2.47
N SER A 213 12.65 -18.83 2.66
CA SER A 213 12.91 -19.85 1.62
C SER A 213 12.09 -19.62 0.35
N LEU A 214 10.96 -18.91 0.45
CA LEU A 214 10.14 -18.49 -0.68
C LEU A 214 10.60 -17.17 -1.33
N GLY A 215 11.66 -16.52 -0.81
CA GLY A 215 12.12 -15.21 -1.25
C GLY A 215 11.31 -14.04 -0.67
N LEU A 216 10.48 -14.30 0.32
CA LEU A 216 9.62 -13.34 1.00
C LEU A 216 10.24 -12.86 2.32
N LYS A 217 9.68 -11.83 2.91
CA LYS A 217 10.10 -11.21 4.18
C LYS A 217 9.01 -11.31 5.23
N VAL A 218 9.38 -11.35 6.51
CA VAL A 218 8.44 -11.53 7.62
C VAL A 218 8.36 -10.29 8.49
N GLY A 219 7.15 -9.88 8.84
CA GLY A 219 6.90 -8.86 9.84
C GLY A 219 6.12 -9.38 11.03
N VAL A 220 6.26 -8.67 12.16
CA VAL A 220 5.47 -8.89 13.36
C VAL A 220 4.90 -7.58 13.88
N TYR A 221 3.92 -7.69 14.76
CA TYR A 221 3.29 -6.61 15.51
C TYR A 221 3.80 -6.60 16.96
N SER A 222 3.93 -5.42 17.54
CA SER A 222 4.15 -5.24 18.98
C SER A 222 3.57 -3.90 19.47
N SER A 223 3.62 -3.68 20.75
CA SER A 223 3.18 -2.46 21.43
C SER A 223 4.12 -2.17 22.62
N PRO A 224 4.43 -0.91 22.97
CA PRO A 224 5.20 -0.59 24.16
C PRO A 224 4.41 -0.78 25.47
N TRP A 225 3.10 -1.01 25.38
CA TRP A 225 2.25 -1.23 26.53
C TRP A 225 2.51 -2.58 27.22
N ILE A 226 1.92 -2.76 28.41
CA ILE A 226 1.91 -4.07 29.08
C ILE A 226 1.09 -5.06 28.28
N THR A 227 -0.03 -4.61 27.70
CA THR A 227 -0.98 -5.44 26.95
C THR A 227 -1.31 -4.79 25.62
N THR A 228 -1.30 -5.56 24.52
CA THR A 228 -1.66 -5.11 23.18
C THR A 228 -3.15 -4.76 23.06
N TYR A 229 -3.57 -4.17 21.94
CA TYR A 229 -4.98 -3.86 21.69
C TYR A 229 -5.89 -5.10 21.76
N ALA A 230 -5.42 -6.26 21.30
CA ALA A 230 -6.20 -7.51 21.33
C ALA A 230 -6.05 -8.30 22.65
N GLY A 231 -5.37 -7.75 23.66
CA GLY A 231 -5.27 -8.37 24.99
C GLY A 231 -4.19 -9.45 25.11
N TYR A 232 -3.07 -9.28 24.40
CA TYR A 232 -1.90 -10.16 24.46
C TYR A 232 -0.70 -9.44 25.11
N PRO A 233 0.38 -10.18 25.51
CA PRO A 233 1.56 -9.54 26.09
C PRO A 233 2.18 -8.48 25.19
N GLY A 234 2.50 -7.33 25.77
CA GLY A 234 3.19 -6.24 25.09
C GLY A 234 4.67 -6.09 25.44
N GLY A 235 5.26 -4.96 25.05
CA GLY A 235 6.68 -4.66 25.17
C GLY A 235 7.14 -4.25 26.57
N SER A 236 6.24 -4.05 27.54
CA SER A 236 6.60 -3.67 28.91
C SER A 236 5.86 -4.49 29.97
N SER A 237 6.28 -4.36 31.23
CA SER A 237 5.67 -5.02 32.39
C SER A 237 5.87 -4.17 33.64
N ASP A 238 5.03 -4.35 34.65
CA ASP A 238 5.26 -3.82 36.00
C ASP A 238 6.22 -4.67 36.82
N GLU A 239 6.52 -5.88 36.36
CA GLU A 239 7.43 -6.81 36.99
C GLU A 239 8.82 -6.80 36.33
N PRO A 240 9.91 -6.82 37.11
CA PRO A 240 11.27 -6.72 36.56
C PRO A 240 11.66 -7.92 35.70
N ASN A 241 11.05 -9.09 35.90
CA ASN A 241 11.25 -10.29 35.08
C ASN A 241 10.34 -10.33 33.84
N GLY A 242 9.52 -9.30 33.62
CA GLY A 242 8.61 -9.23 32.48
C GLY A 242 7.36 -10.11 32.59
N ALA A 243 7.01 -10.57 33.80
CA ALA A 243 5.81 -11.38 33.99
C ALA A 243 4.56 -10.64 33.53
N TRP A 244 3.70 -11.35 32.81
CA TRP A 244 2.44 -10.85 32.30
C TRP A 244 1.27 -11.69 32.80
N VAL A 245 0.25 -11.00 33.31
CA VAL A 245 -0.96 -11.64 33.80
C VAL A 245 -2.13 -11.14 32.97
N LYS A 246 -2.88 -12.07 32.38
CA LYS A 246 -4.12 -11.75 31.68
C LYS A 246 -5.18 -11.35 32.70
N LEU A 247 -5.55 -10.08 32.69
CA LEU A 247 -6.63 -9.58 33.55
C LEU A 247 -7.99 -9.77 32.88
N SER A 248 -9.06 -9.90 33.67
CA SER A 248 -10.44 -9.90 33.17
C SER A 248 -10.78 -8.56 32.46
N ASN A 249 -10.22 -7.46 32.95
CA ASN A 249 -10.26 -6.15 32.32
C ASN A 249 -8.85 -5.74 31.88
N TYR A 250 -8.41 -6.21 30.72
CA TYR A 250 -7.09 -5.91 30.17
C TYR A 250 -6.94 -4.45 29.70
N GLU A 251 -8.04 -3.69 29.54
CA GLU A 251 -8.03 -2.27 29.17
C GLU A 251 -7.16 -1.43 30.10
N SER A 252 -7.16 -1.73 31.41
CA SER A 252 -6.32 -1.05 32.40
C SER A 252 -4.82 -1.25 32.18
N ASN A 253 -4.42 -2.24 31.37
CA ASN A 253 -3.03 -2.54 31.01
C ASN A 253 -2.65 -2.06 29.62
N LYS A 254 -3.52 -1.34 28.92
CA LYS A 254 -3.17 -0.56 27.72
C LYS A 254 -2.43 0.72 28.12
N ARG A 255 -1.30 0.54 28.78
CA ARG A 255 -0.41 1.58 29.30
C ARG A 255 1.03 1.08 29.35
N LEU A 256 1.97 1.98 29.51
CA LEU A 256 3.38 1.64 29.74
C LEU A 256 3.55 0.98 31.12
N GLY A 257 4.36 -0.08 31.16
CA GLY A 257 4.81 -0.71 32.39
C GLY A 257 6.03 -0.01 32.99
N LYS A 258 6.42 -0.41 34.20
CA LYS A 258 7.62 0.11 34.87
C LYS A 258 8.93 -0.30 34.16
N TYR A 259 8.94 -1.48 33.55
CA TYR A 259 10.10 -2.08 32.88
C TYR A 259 9.77 -2.28 31.41
N ALA A 260 10.63 -1.72 30.55
CA ALA A 260 10.56 -1.88 29.10
C ALA A 260 11.54 -2.97 28.63
N PHE A 261 11.19 -3.70 27.57
CA PHE A 261 11.97 -4.83 27.06
C PHE A 261 12.32 -4.66 25.57
N ASP A 262 12.41 -3.41 25.08
CA ASP A 262 12.67 -3.11 23.67
C ASP A 262 13.94 -3.82 23.15
N THR A 263 15.04 -3.77 23.89
CA THR A 263 16.30 -4.42 23.51
C THR A 263 16.17 -5.94 23.45
N ASN A 264 15.49 -6.53 24.42
CA ASN A 264 15.28 -7.98 24.49
C ASN A 264 14.45 -8.45 23.28
N ASP A 265 13.37 -7.76 22.99
CA ASP A 265 12.43 -8.08 21.93
C ASP A 265 13.07 -7.86 20.55
N ALA A 266 13.77 -6.73 20.35
CA ALA A 266 14.46 -6.44 19.09
C ALA A 266 15.52 -7.50 18.78
N GLN A 267 16.31 -7.94 19.77
CA GLN A 267 17.31 -9.01 19.60
C GLN A 267 16.63 -10.34 19.24
N GLN A 268 15.51 -10.66 19.88
CA GLN A 268 14.75 -11.88 19.56
C GLN A 268 14.17 -11.81 18.13
N TYR A 269 13.65 -10.67 17.71
CA TYR A 269 13.17 -10.46 16.33
C TYR A 269 14.30 -10.66 15.33
N ALA A 270 15.48 -10.12 15.60
CA ALA A 270 16.65 -10.31 14.73
C ALA A 270 17.09 -11.78 14.66
N GLN A 271 17.09 -12.52 15.80
CA GLN A 271 17.42 -13.94 15.82
C GLN A 271 16.43 -14.81 15.05
N TRP A 272 15.15 -14.47 15.08
CA TRP A 272 14.14 -15.16 14.26
C TRP A 272 14.24 -14.81 12.77
N GLY A 273 14.83 -13.65 12.45
CA GLY A 273 14.92 -13.18 11.08
C GLY A 273 13.77 -12.26 10.69
N ILE A 274 13.13 -11.57 11.63
CA ILE A 274 12.08 -10.58 11.34
C ILE A 274 12.65 -9.43 10.52
N ASP A 275 11.88 -8.94 9.54
CA ASP A 275 12.23 -7.88 8.59
C ASP A 275 11.37 -6.63 8.73
N TYR A 276 10.29 -6.69 9.52
CA TYR A 276 9.32 -5.60 9.67
C TYR A 276 8.69 -5.64 11.07
N LEU A 277 8.58 -4.50 11.74
CA LEU A 277 7.89 -4.35 13.01
C LEU A 277 6.80 -3.28 12.89
N LYS A 278 5.52 -3.68 13.02
CA LYS A 278 4.41 -2.76 13.29
C LYS A 278 4.36 -2.52 14.80
N PHE A 279 4.63 -1.28 15.22
CA PHE A 279 4.65 -0.87 16.63
C PHE A 279 3.48 0.04 16.90
N ASP A 280 2.53 -0.43 17.74
CA ASP A 280 1.16 0.09 17.76
C ASP A 280 0.69 0.47 19.15
N TRP A 281 0.39 1.74 19.35
CA TRP A 281 -0.23 2.30 20.55
C TRP A 281 -0.73 3.73 20.27
N HIS A 282 -1.53 4.31 21.16
CA HIS A 282 -1.83 5.75 21.14
C HIS A 282 -1.01 6.51 22.19
N THR A 283 -1.07 7.85 22.16
CA THR A 283 -0.26 8.76 22.97
C THR A 283 1.25 8.78 22.66
N HIS A 284 1.68 8.15 21.61
CA HIS A 284 3.03 8.06 21.00
C HIS A 284 4.10 8.94 21.69
N GLN A 285 4.65 8.49 22.82
CA GLN A 285 5.71 9.20 23.51
C GLN A 285 7.02 9.09 22.72
N GLU A 286 7.76 10.19 22.61
CA GLU A 286 9.03 10.23 21.87
C GLU A 286 10.07 9.24 22.41
N LYS A 287 10.08 9.07 23.74
CA LYS A 287 10.99 8.14 24.41
C LYS A 287 10.81 6.70 23.92
N GLU A 288 9.58 6.22 23.83
CA GLU A 288 9.25 4.87 23.39
C GLU A 288 9.52 4.68 21.90
N ILE A 289 9.21 5.70 21.06
CA ILE A 289 9.59 5.68 19.65
C ILE A 289 11.11 5.52 19.50
N ALA A 290 11.89 6.33 20.22
CA ALA A 290 13.35 6.31 20.14
C ALA A 290 13.95 5.04 20.74
N ALA A 291 13.41 4.52 21.84
CA ALA A 291 13.89 3.31 22.50
C ALA A 291 13.83 2.11 21.54
N MET A 292 12.67 1.86 20.93
CA MET A 292 12.52 0.76 19.98
C MET A 292 13.34 0.98 18.70
N ALA A 293 13.37 2.21 18.14
CA ALA A 293 14.19 2.52 16.97
C ALA A 293 15.67 2.21 17.20
N ASN A 294 16.23 2.61 18.36
CA ASN A 294 17.60 2.34 18.74
C ASN A 294 17.85 0.85 18.99
N ALA A 295 16.91 0.16 19.65
CA ALA A 295 17.00 -1.28 19.88
C ALA A 295 17.04 -2.06 18.57
N LEU A 296 16.16 -1.75 17.61
CA LEU A 296 16.17 -2.38 16.28
C LEU A 296 17.47 -2.10 15.53
N LYS A 297 17.95 -0.84 15.54
CA LYS A 297 19.23 -0.48 14.88
C LYS A 297 20.42 -1.24 15.48
N ALA A 298 20.44 -1.42 16.80
CA ALA A 298 21.52 -2.09 17.53
C ALA A 298 21.62 -3.60 17.23
N THR A 299 20.58 -4.22 16.68
CA THR A 299 20.63 -5.65 16.29
C THR A 299 21.55 -5.95 15.12
N GLY A 300 21.86 -4.93 14.29
CA GLY A 300 22.59 -5.10 13.03
C GLY A 300 21.78 -5.71 11.89
N ARG A 301 20.52 -6.13 12.12
CA ARG A 301 19.59 -6.60 11.08
C ARG A 301 18.71 -5.46 10.58
N ASP A 302 18.43 -5.45 9.27
CA ASP A 302 17.47 -4.53 8.68
C ASP A 302 16.05 -4.95 9.04
N ILE A 303 15.41 -4.16 9.90
CA ILE A 303 14.02 -4.33 10.30
C ILE A 303 13.30 -3.01 10.02
N ILE A 304 12.31 -3.02 9.14
CA ILE A 304 11.46 -1.85 8.89
C ILE A 304 10.69 -1.52 10.16
N TYR A 305 10.82 -0.29 10.64
CA TYR A 305 10.09 0.20 11.81
C TYR A 305 8.88 1.02 11.37
N SER A 306 7.68 0.52 11.67
CA SER A 306 6.40 1.10 11.28
C SER A 306 5.58 1.46 12.51
N LEU A 307 5.29 2.76 12.68
CA LEU A 307 4.48 3.29 13.77
C LEU A 307 2.99 3.25 13.39
N SER A 308 2.15 2.77 14.28
CA SER A 308 0.71 2.59 14.05
C SER A 308 -0.13 3.33 15.08
N ALA A 309 -1.45 3.36 14.84
CA ALA A 309 -2.53 4.06 15.51
C ALA A 309 -2.62 5.58 15.24
N GLY A 310 -2.37 6.03 14.01
CA GLY A 310 -2.59 7.44 13.62
C GLY A 310 -1.71 8.43 14.37
N MET A 311 -0.57 8.76 13.81
CA MET A 311 0.43 9.63 14.44
C MET A 311 -0.06 11.07 14.56
N ASP A 312 0.31 11.75 15.65
CA ASP A 312 0.18 13.19 15.79
C ASP A 312 1.07 13.90 14.76
N PHE A 313 0.48 14.78 13.94
CA PHE A 313 1.20 15.54 12.92
C PHE A 313 2.34 16.41 13.52
N GLY A 314 2.21 16.85 14.76
CA GLY A 314 3.27 17.55 15.48
C GLY A 314 4.57 16.75 15.63
N LYS A 315 4.50 15.41 15.46
CA LYS A 315 5.64 14.49 15.53
C LYS A 315 6.16 14.06 14.14
N ALA A 316 5.70 14.68 13.06
CA ALA A 316 6.06 14.28 11.70
C ALA A 316 7.57 14.25 11.45
N ALA A 317 8.31 15.26 11.92
CA ALA A 317 9.77 15.30 11.80
C ALA A 317 10.46 14.18 12.60
N LEU A 318 9.93 13.82 13.78
CA LEU A 318 10.41 12.70 14.58
C LEU A 318 10.18 11.37 13.87
N CYS A 319 8.98 11.17 13.31
CA CYS A 319 8.65 9.97 12.53
C CYS A 319 9.61 9.80 11.35
N ALA A 320 9.80 10.87 10.55
CA ALA A 320 10.72 10.85 9.41
C ALA A 320 12.19 10.56 9.82
N LYS A 321 12.59 10.92 11.03
CA LYS A 321 13.94 10.69 11.55
C LYS A 321 14.14 9.26 12.08
N LEU A 322 13.14 8.67 12.72
CA LEU A 322 13.30 7.45 13.53
C LEU A 322 12.58 6.23 12.96
N ALA A 323 11.56 6.42 12.12
CA ALA A 323 10.76 5.34 11.58
C ALA A 323 10.86 5.25 10.05
N ASN A 324 10.61 4.07 9.51
CA ASN A 324 10.53 3.86 8.06
C ASN A 324 9.08 4.05 7.54
N CYS A 325 8.09 3.83 8.39
CA CYS A 325 6.68 4.05 8.06
C CYS A 325 5.95 4.61 9.29
N TRP A 326 4.87 5.38 9.06
CA TRP A 326 3.96 5.80 10.14
C TRP A 326 2.56 6.04 9.61
N ARG A 327 1.57 5.58 10.35
CA ARG A 327 0.15 5.75 10.05
C ARG A 327 -0.25 7.22 10.19
N THR A 328 -0.97 7.73 9.22
CA THR A 328 -1.40 9.14 9.18
C THR A 328 -2.79 9.36 9.75
N THR A 329 -3.57 8.28 9.90
CA THR A 329 -4.93 8.27 10.45
C THR A 329 -5.15 7.09 11.39
N GLY A 330 -6.28 7.04 12.08
CA GLY A 330 -6.82 5.80 12.65
C GLY A 330 -7.09 4.75 11.57
N ASP A 331 -7.76 3.65 11.93
CA ASP A 331 -7.87 2.48 11.05
C ASP A 331 -8.79 2.71 9.85
N ILE A 332 -8.34 2.27 8.67
CA ILE A 332 -9.18 2.23 7.48
C ILE A 332 -10.32 1.22 7.66
N ARG A 333 -11.50 1.61 7.16
CA ARG A 333 -12.69 0.76 7.08
C ARG A 333 -13.23 0.73 5.66
N GLU A 334 -14.13 -0.23 5.39
CA GLU A 334 -14.76 -0.46 4.09
C GLU A 334 -15.82 0.60 3.78
N GLY A 335 -15.40 1.84 3.58
CA GLY A 335 -16.31 2.93 3.25
C GLY A 335 -15.63 3.95 2.36
N TRP A 336 -16.38 4.47 1.40
CA TRP A 336 -15.96 5.65 0.65
C TRP A 336 -15.85 6.86 1.58
N THR A 337 -16.88 7.03 2.43
CA THR A 337 -16.91 8.05 3.48
C THR A 337 -17.15 7.44 4.86
N LYS A 338 -16.85 8.21 5.90
CA LYS A 338 -17.04 7.84 7.31
C LYS A 338 -18.49 7.50 7.65
N GLU A 339 -19.45 8.09 6.96
CA GLU A 339 -20.89 7.82 7.16
C GLU A 339 -21.28 6.39 6.76
N GLN A 340 -20.53 5.77 5.86
CA GLN A 340 -20.73 4.36 5.44
C GLN A 340 -20.14 3.35 6.42
N ILE A 341 -19.32 3.82 7.37
CA ILE A 341 -18.73 2.99 8.43
C ILE A 341 -19.77 2.76 9.54
N PRO A 342 -19.79 1.57 10.19
CA PRO A 342 -20.67 1.31 11.33
C PRO A 342 -20.54 2.40 12.40
N PRO A 343 -21.66 2.92 12.97
CA PRO A 343 -21.64 4.05 13.91
C PRO A 343 -20.67 3.90 15.09
N GLN A 344 -20.56 2.67 15.64
CA GLN A 344 -19.67 2.35 16.78
C GLN A 344 -18.17 2.44 16.43
N GLU A 345 -17.82 2.40 15.14
CA GLU A 345 -16.45 2.47 14.66
C GLU A 345 -16.05 3.87 14.19
N ARG A 346 -17.01 4.78 13.99
CA ARG A 346 -16.76 6.12 13.42
C ARG A 346 -15.86 7.01 14.27
N SER A 347 -15.68 6.72 15.55
CA SER A 347 -14.79 7.53 16.42
C SER A 347 -13.31 7.34 16.08
N TRP A 348 -12.93 6.17 15.56
CA TRP A 348 -11.54 5.79 15.27
C TRP A 348 -11.32 5.24 13.84
N GLY A 349 -12.38 4.82 13.15
CA GLY A 349 -12.33 4.31 11.78
C GLY A 349 -12.46 5.43 10.75
N PHE A 350 -11.81 5.25 9.60
CA PHE A 350 -11.73 6.21 8.51
C PHE A 350 -12.15 5.58 7.18
N GLY A 351 -12.92 6.33 6.37
CA GLY A 351 -13.19 6.02 4.97
C GLY A 351 -12.09 6.57 4.06
N ILE A 352 -12.16 6.24 2.78
CA ILE A 352 -11.17 6.67 1.77
C ILE A 352 -11.07 8.20 1.72
N THR A 353 -12.20 8.91 1.77
CA THR A 353 -12.22 10.38 1.63
C THR A 353 -11.61 11.10 2.83
N GLU A 354 -11.77 10.58 4.03
CA GLU A 354 -11.18 11.15 5.24
C GLU A 354 -9.67 10.91 5.26
N ILE A 355 -9.22 9.69 4.90
CA ILE A 355 -7.79 9.39 4.76
C ILE A 355 -7.18 10.34 3.73
N TRP A 356 -7.84 10.56 2.59
CA TRP A 356 -7.36 11.48 1.56
C TRP A 356 -7.09 12.88 2.10
N LYS A 357 -8.05 13.45 2.84
CA LYS A 357 -7.90 14.80 3.43
C LYS A 357 -6.74 14.87 4.41
N GLU A 358 -6.59 13.86 5.26
CA GLU A 358 -5.58 13.83 6.32
C GLU A 358 -4.18 13.50 5.81
N HIS A 359 -4.07 12.62 4.83
CA HIS A 359 -2.79 12.09 4.36
C HIS A 359 -1.94 13.12 3.61
N LEU A 360 -2.55 14.01 2.83
CA LEU A 360 -1.83 14.98 1.98
C LEU A 360 -0.90 15.92 2.76
N LYS A 361 -1.23 16.26 3.99
CA LYS A 361 -0.40 17.16 4.82
C LYS A 361 0.97 16.57 5.18
N TRP A 362 1.12 15.24 5.11
CA TRP A 362 2.35 14.55 5.46
C TRP A 362 3.39 14.53 4.31
N ALA A 363 3.04 14.99 3.13
CA ALA A 363 3.92 14.99 1.96
C ALA A 363 5.33 15.60 2.19
N PRO A 364 5.52 16.67 2.98
CA PRO A 364 6.86 17.23 3.24
C PRO A 364 7.79 16.31 4.03
N PHE A 365 7.23 15.29 4.70
CA PHE A 365 7.97 14.38 5.57
C PHE A 365 8.12 12.99 4.97
N SER A 366 7.42 12.67 3.86
CA SER A 366 7.43 11.36 3.21
C SER A 366 8.40 11.33 2.04
N GLY A 367 9.22 10.27 1.96
CA GLY A 367 10.22 10.08 0.91
C GLY A 367 11.05 8.83 1.12
N PRO A 368 12.11 8.61 0.31
CA PRO A 368 12.94 7.43 0.39
C PRO A 368 13.48 7.15 1.78
N GLY A 369 13.16 5.96 2.32
CA GLY A 369 13.54 5.53 3.66
C GLY A 369 12.55 5.85 4.77
N HIS A 370 11.57 6.72 4.52
CA HIS A 370 10.58 7.16 5.51
C HIS A 370 9.25 7.54 4.84
N TRP A 371 8.20 6.75 5.08
CA TRP A 371 6.95 6.78 4.32
C TRP A 371 5.75 7.07 5.20
N ALA A 372 4.96 8.06 4.80
CA ALA A 372 3.61 8.26 5.33
C ALA A 372 2.73 7.08 4.90
N ASP A 373 2.07 6.43 5.84
CA ASP A 373 1.26 5.23 5.64
C ASP A 373 -0.23 5.59 5.72
N ALA A 374 -0.93 5.39 4.62
CA ALA A 374 -2.37 5.61 4.50
C ALA A 374 -3.20 4.41 4.95
N ASP A 375 -2.57 3.39 5.54
CA ASP A 375 -3.15 2.13 5.99
C ASP A 375 -3.31 1.06 4.89
N MET A 376 -3.85 -0.09 5.27
CA MET A 376 -3.96 -1.29 4.46
C MET A 376 -4.90 -1.14 3.27
N LEU A 377 -4.72 -2.01 2.27
CA LEU A 377 -5.62 -2.11 1.13
C LEU A 377 -6.86 -2.92 1.50
N VAL A 378 -8.03 -2.28 1.48
CA VAL A 378 -9.33 -2.90 1.79
C VAL A 378 -10.05 -3.36 0.50
N VAL A 379 -9.34 -4.13 -0.32
CA VAL A 379 -9.82 -4.73 -1.57
C VAL A 379 -10.01 -6.24 -1.42
N GLY A 380 -10.76 -6.87 -2.32
CA GLY A 380 -11.03 -8.30 -2.26
C GLY A 380 -11.94 -8.67 -1.09
N LYS A 381 -11.57 -9.72 -0.32
CA LYS A 381 -12.32 -10.14 0.87
C LYS A 381 -11.64 -9.60 2.12
N ILE A 382 -12.38 -8.90 2.96
CA ILE A 382 -11.94 -8.43 4.28
C ILE A 382 -13.04 -8.69 5.32
N GLY A 383 -12.83 -8.42 6.60
CA GLY A 383 -13.90 -8.64 7.59
C GLY A 383 -13.43 -8.99 8.99
N TRP A 384 -12.15 -8.73 9.30
CA TRP A 384 -11.59 -8.81 10.68
C TRP A 384 -11.94 -10.12 11.40
N GLY A 385 -11.61 -11.26 10.76
CA GLY A 385 -11.85 -12.60 11.28
C GLY A 385 -12.97 -13.37 10.56
N THR A 386 -13.84 -12.68 9.81
CA THR A 386 -14.90 -13.31 8.99
C THR A 386 -14.85 -12.71 7.59
N PRO A 387 -13.93 -13.16 6.72
CA PRO A 387 -13.73 -12.59 5.40
C PRO A 387 -15.00 -12.61 4.55
N HIS A 388 -15.35 -11.46 4.00
CA HIS A 388 -16.47 -11.25 3.07
C HIS A 388 -16.02 -10.27 1.96
N PRO A 389 -16.67 -10.22 0.80
CA PRO A 389 -16.35 -9.24 -0.24
C PRO A 389 -16.37 -7.82 0.31
N THR A 390 -15.37 -7.01 -0.04
CA THR A 390 -15.31 -5.61 0.37
C THR A 390 -16.57 -4.85 -0.04
N LYS A 391 -16.99 -3.87 0.78
CA LYS A 391 -18.13 -2.98 0.47
C LYS A 391 -17.78 -1.88 -0.52
N LEU A 392 -16.49 -1.68 -0.80
CA LEU A 392 -16.05 -0.72 -1.81
C LEU A 392 -16.50 -1.17 -3.21
N LYS A 393 -17.13 -0.27 -3.95
CA LYS A 393 -17.48 -0.50 -5.35
C LYS A 393 -16.20 -0.67 -6.20
N PRO A 394 -16.27 -1.31 -7.39
CA PRO A 394 -15.10 -1.49 -8.24
C PRO A 394 -14.35 -0.18 -8.57
N ASP A 395 -15.07 0.89 -8.91
CA ASP A 395 -14.44 2.20 -9.20
C ASP A 395 -13.78 2.81 -7.94
N GLU A 396 -14.33 2.59 -6.75
CA GLU A 396 -13.74 2.98 -5.46
C GLU A 396 -12.47 2.19 -5.15
N GLN A 397 -12.41 0.90 -5.50
CA GLN A 397 -11.20 0.08 -5.34
C GLN A 397 -10.09 0.54 -6.30
N TYR A 398 -10.39 0.90 -7.55
CA TYR A 398 -9.45 1.53 -8.47
C TYR A 398 -8.92 2.86 -7.92
N THR A 399 -9.80 3.69 -7.39
CA THR A 399 -9.43 4.96 -6.75
C THR A 399 -8.53 4.73 -5.53
N HIS A 400 -8.88 3.77 -4.67
CA HIS A 400 -8.11 3.41 -3.49
C HIS A 400 -6.65 3.06 -3.84
N ILE A 401 -6.43 2.10 -4.74
CA ILE A 401 -5.07 1.71 -5.15
C ILE A 401 -4.34 2.85 -5.86
N SER A 402 -5.04 3.62 -6.73
CA SER A 402 -4.44 4.75 -7.43
C SER A 402 -3.93 5.82 -6.46
N LEU A 403 -4.70 6.13 -5.41
CA LEU A 403 -4.30 7.08 -4.37
C LEU A 403 -3.06 6.60 -3.61
N TRP A 404 -3.05 5.35 -3.12
CA TRP A 404 -1.90 4.79 -2.40
C TRP A 404 -0.64 4.75 -3.27
N CYS A 405 -0.76 4.44 -4.56
CA CYS A 405 0.37 4.48 -5.50
C CYS A 405 0.86 5.90 -5.78
N LEU A 406 -0.04 6.85 -5.98
CA LEU A 406 0.32 8.26 -6.17
C LEU A 406 0.97 8.87 -4.92
N TRP A 407 0.57 8.44 -3.73
CA TRP A 407 1.13 8.91 -2.46
C TRP A 407 2.45 8.24 -2.07
N SER A 408 2.91 7.21 -2.78
CA SER A 408 4.03 6.36 -2.32
C SER A 408 3.79 5.82 -0.90
N SER A 409 2.54 5.50 -0.57
CA SER A 409 2.19 4.87 0.69
C SER A 409 2.62 3.39 0.70
N PRO A 410 3.01 2.80 1.83
CA PRO A 410 3.10 1.35 1.95
C PRO A 410 1.87 0.66 1.38
N LEU A 411 2.05 -0.44 0.67
CA LEU A 411 0.97 -1.25 0.11
C LEU A 411 0.88 -2.56 0.88
N LEU A 412 -0.05 -2.65 1.84
CA LEU A 412 -0.28 -3.84 2.65
C LEU A 412 -1.67 -4.41 2.35
N ILE A 413 -1.70 -5.55 1.65
CA ILE A 413 -2.94 -6.24 1.27
C ILE A 413 -3.63 -6.75 2.54
N GLY A 414 -4.93 -6.41 2.71
CA GLY A 414 -5.74 -6.81 3.87
C GLY A 414 -6.62 -8.05 3.64
N CYS A 415 -6.65 -8.63 2.42
CA CYS A 415 -7.48 -9.80 2.11
C CYS A 415 -6.70 -11.13 2.22
N PRO A 416 -7.38 -12.29 2.38
CA PRO A 416 -6.74 -13.60 2.32
C PRO A 416 -6.18 -13.86 0.92
N LEU A 417 -4.87 -14.12 0.83
CA LEU A 417 -4.18 -14.29 -0.46
C LEU A 417 -4.52 -15.60 -1.19
N ASP A 418 -4.98 -16.59 -0.46
CA ASP A 418 -5.48 -17.88 -0.99
C ASP A 418 -6.93 -17.82 -1.50
N GLN A 419 -7.59 -16.66 -1.40
CA GLN A 419 -8.98 -16.43 -1.81
C GLN A 419 -9.14 -15.25 -2.77
N LEU A 420 -8.09 -14.90 -3.51
CA LEU A 420 -8.13 -13.83 -4.50
C LEU A 420 -9.03 -14.23 -5.68
N ASP A 421 -10.00 -13.35 -6.00
CA ASP A 421 -10.73 -13.43 -7.27
C ASP A 421 -9.93 -12.76 -8.40
N ASP A 422 -10.39 -12.96 -9.64
CA ASP A 422 -9.69 -12.41 -10.82
C ASP A 422 -9.67 -10.88 -10.83
N PHE A 423 -10.72 -10.23 -10.33
CA PHE A 423 -10.77 -8.78 -10.25
C PHE A 423 -9.75 -8.24 -9.25
N THR A 424 -9.72 -8.78 -8.03
CA THR A 424 -8.76 -8.38 -6.99
C THR A 424 -7.33 -8.65 -7.44
N LYS A 425 -7.07 -9.82 -8.05
CA LYS A 425 -5.77 -10.14 -8.63
C LYS A 425 -5.37 -9.12 -9.70
N ASN A 426 -6.30 -8.76 -10.60
CA ASN A 426 -6.05 -7.77 -11.65
C ASN A 426 -5.70 -6.38 -11.10
N LEU A 427 -6.36 -5.95 -10.00
CA LEU A 427 -6.03 -4.72 -9.29
C LEU A 427 -4.59 -4.74 -8.73
N LEU A 428 -4.17 -5.87 -8.16
CA LEU A 428 -2.90 -6.01 -7.44
C LEU A 428 -1.71 -6.35 -8.36
N THR A 429 -1.93 -6.58 -9.66
CA THR A 429 -0.89 -7.01 -10.60
C THR A 429 -0.68 -6.06 -11.78
N ASN A 430 -1.14 -4.81 -11.69
CA ASN A 430 -0.86 -3.81 -12.72
C ASN A 430 0.52 -3.16 -12.46
N ASP A 431 1.54 -3.63 -13.17
CA ASP A 431 2.92 -3.16 -12.99
C ASP A 431 3.12 -1.68 -13.34
N GLU A 432 2.31 -1.09 -14.22
CA GLU A 432 2.41 0.35 -14.54
C GLU A 432 1.86 1.22 -13.41
N VAL A 433 0.83 0.76 -12.72
CA VAL A 433 0.28 1.43 -11.54
C VAL A 433 1.21 1.23 -10.33
N LEU A 434 1.67 -0.01 -10.10
CA LEU A 434 2.61 -0.32 -9.02
C LEU A 434 3.95 0.41 -9.19
N ALA A 435 4.41 0.64 -10.43
CA ALA A 435 5.62 1.40 -10.70
C ALA A 435 5.55 2.86 -10.21
N LEU A 436 4.35 3.45 -10.09
CA LEU A 436 4.20 4.78 -9.48
C LEU A 436 4.53 4.77 -7.99
N ASN A 437 4.12 3.71 -7.30
CA ASN A 437 4.43 3.51 -5.88
C ASN A 437 5.93 3.27 -5.67
N GLN A 438 6.53 2.48 -6.55
CA GLN A 438 7.93 2.03 -6.47
C GLN A 438 8.91 2.95 -7.21
N ASP A 439 8.48 4.15 -7.63
CA ASP A 439 9.34 5.12 -8.30
C ASP A 439 10.46 5.60 -7.36
N PRO A 440 11.75 5.53 -7.77
CA PRO A 440 12.90 5.85 -6.91
C PRO A 440 12.96 7.30 -6.44
N LEU A 441 12.31 8.24 -7.15
CA LEU A 441 12.21 9.63 -6.68
C LEU A 441 11.43 9.73 -5.37
N GLY A 442 10.50 8.80 -5.11
CA GLY A 442 9.77 8.66 -3.86
C GLY A 442 8.88 9.85 -3.48
N LYS A 443 8.65 10.78 -4.41
CA LYS A 443 7.82 11.96 -4.12
C LYS A 443 6.34 11.58 -4.04
N MET A 444 5.69 12.03 -2.98
CA MET A 444 4.24 11.97 -2.84
C MET A 444 3.55 12.92 -3.82
N ALA A 445 2.44 12.51 -4.41
CA ALA A 445 1.64 13.35 -5.31
C ALA A 445 1.13 14.61 -4.61
N LYS A 446 1.09 15.71 -5.34
CA LYS A 446 0.47 16.97 -4.93
C LYS A 446 -0.93 17.08 -5.53
N GLN A 447 -1.87 17.60 -4.75
CA GLN A 447 -3.19 17.95 -5.26
C GLN A 447 -3.15 19.34 -5.88
N LEU A 448 -3.59 19.44 -7.14
CA LEU A 448 -3.76 20.73 -7.81
C LEU A 448 -5.02 21.45 -7.29
N PRO A 449 -5.08 22.80 -7.36
CA PRO A 449 -6.33 23.52 -7.19
C PRO A 449 -7.39 22.97 -8.15
N ALA A 450 -8.53 22.60 -7.63
CA ALA A 450 -9.63 22.00 -8.39
C ALA A 450 -10.97 22.62 -7.96
N ASP A 451 -12.00 22.42 -8.75
CA ASP A 451 -13.36 22.74 -8.35
C ASP A 451 -13.87 21.83 -7.22
N ALA A 452 -15.08 22.11 -6.72
CA ALA A 452 -15.63 21.40 -5.55
C ALA A 452 -15.77 19.89 -5.75
N ASN A 453 -15.87 19.43 -7.00
CA ASN A 453 -16.36 18.11 -7.37
C ASN A 453 -15.32 17.20 -8.04
N SER A 454 -14.19 17.77 -8.44
CA SER A 454 -13.08 17.03 -9.05
C SER A 454 -11.82 17.19 -8.22
N ARG A 455 -10.91 16.22 -8.35
CA ARG A 455 -9.58 16.28 -7.76
C ARG A 455 -8.57 15.85 -8.80
N VAL A 456 -7.49 16.58 -8.91
CA VAL A 456 -6.35 16.25 -9.76
C VAL A 456 -5.12 16.11 -8.89
N LEU A 457 -4.52 14.92 -8.88
CA LEU A 457 -3.26 14.65 -8.21
C LEU A 457 -2.16 14.48 -9.25
N VAL A 458 -0.99 15.07 -8.97
CA VAL A 458 0.18 15.02 -9.85
C VAL A 458 1.39 14.53 -9.07
N LYS A 459 2.02 13.46 -9.57
CA LYS A 459 3.26 12.90 -9.04
C LYS A 459 4.37 13.06 -10.07
N GLU A 460 5.50 13.61 -9.63
CA GLU A 460 6.73 13.64 -10.41
C GLU A 460 7.40 12.27 -10.35
N LEU A 461 7.92 11.77 -11.48
CA LEU A 461 8.60 10.50 -11.62
C LEU A 461 10.09 10.72 -11.94
N GLU A 462 10.92 9.71 -11.59
CA GLU A 462 12.38 9.76 -11.77
C GLU A 462 12.81 10.08 -13.20
N ASP A 463 12.08 9.60 -14.20
CA ASP A 463 12.37 9.81 -15.61
C ASP A 463 11.87 11.14 -16.19
N GLY A 464 11.40 12.05 -15.34
CA GLY A 464 10.88 13.37 -15.71
C GLY A 464 9.43 13.37 -16.24
N SER A 465 8.81 12.20 -16.44
CA SER A 465 7.39 12.12 -16.75
C SER A 465 6.53 12.41 -15.52
N LYS A 466 5.24 12.63 -15.72
CA LYS A 466 4.30 12.89 -14.62
C LYS A 466 3.21 11.83 -14.60
N ALA A 467 2.90 11.29 -13.41
CA ALA A 467 1.68 10.54 -13.19
C ALA A 467 0.58 11.49 -12.74
N VAL A 468 -0.58 11.41 -13.37
CA VAL A 468 -1.72 12.28 -13.11
C VAL A 468 -2.96 11.43 -12.86
N GLY A 469 -3.57 11.61 -11.69
CA GLY A 469 -4.88 11.04 -11.38
C GLY A 469 -5.98 12.10 -11.53
N LEU A 470 -6.94 11.86 -12.41
CA LEU A 470 -8.18 12.63 -12.55
C LEU A 470 -9.26 11.91 -11.78
N PHE A 471 -9.72 12.48 -10.67
CA PHE A 471 -10.65 11.83 -9.74
C PHE A 471 -12.00 12.52 -9.71
N ASN A 472 -13.04 11.73 -9.58
CA ASN A 472 -14.42 12.17 -9.38
C ASN A 472 -14.87 11.78 -7.95
N THR A 473 -15.25 12.77 -7.14
CA THR A 473 -15.76 12.52 -5.78
C THR A 473 -17.29 12.57 -5.69
N ASN A 474 -18.01 12.69 -6.82
CA ASN A 474 -19.47 12.76 -6.89
C ASN A 474 -20.13 11.42 -7.21
N GLU A 475 -21.47 11.38 -7.04
CA GLU A 475 -22.33 10.26 -7.42
C GLU A 475 -22.67 10.21 -8.94
N GLY A 476 -22.37 11.26 -9.70
CA GLY A 476 -22.58 11.33 -11.15
C GLY A 476 -21.28 11.32 -11.94
N TYR A 477 -21.36 11.15 -13.26
CA TYR A 477 -20.21 11.30 -14.17
C TYR A 477 -19.84 12.78 -14.29
N ILE A 478 -18.54 13.09 -14.27
CA ILE A 478 -18.02 14.44 -14.51
C ILE A 478 -16.85 14.42 -15.49
N ALA A 479 -16.69 15.51 -16.25
CA ALA A 479 -15.46 15.75 -16.99
C ALA A 479 -14.43 16.38 -16.05
N VAL A 480 -13.21 15.81 -16.03
CA VAL A 480 -12.09 16.33 -15.25
C VAL A 480 -10.95 16.66 -16.20
N LYS A 481 -10.43 17.89 -16.10
CA LYS A 481 -9.41 18.43 -16.99
C LYS A 481 -8.14 18.80 -16.22
N VAL A 482 -6.99 18.59 -16.85
CA VAL A 482 -5.69 19.10 -16.43
C VAL A 482 -5.02 19.80 -17.61
N THR A 483 -4.42 20.97 -17.38
CA THR A 483 -3.70 21.73 -18.41
C THR A 483 -2.20 21.56 -18.25
N TRP A 484 -1.45 21.71 -19.35
CA TRP A 484 0.01 21.66 -19.32
C TRP A 484 0.61 22.80 -18.48
N GLN A 485 -0.06 23.96 -18.45
CA GLN A 485 0.31 25.06 -17.56
C GLN A 485 0.27 24.65 -16.09
N GLN A 486 -0.80 23.97 -15.65
CA GLN A 486 -0.89 23.44 -14.28
C GLN A 486 0.19 22.41 -13.95
N LEU A 487 0.61 21.64 -14.94
CA LEU A 487 1.67 20.64 -14.81
C LEU A 487 3.09 21.23 -14.95
N GLY A 488 3.24 22.48 -15.40
CA GLY A 488 4.54 23.09 -15.68
C GLY A 488 5.27 22.41 -16.87
N ILE A 489 4.52 21.95 -17.88
CA ILE A 489 5.04 21.31 -19.09
C ILE A 489 4.53 22.06 -20.32
N THR A 490 5.17 21.85 -21.48
CA THR A 490 4.82 22.49 -22.75
C THR A 490 4.97 21.52 -23.91
N GLY A 491 4.39 21.88 -25.07
CA GLY A 491 4.47 21.09 -26.29
C GLY A 491 3.62 19.82 -26.25
N ASN A 492 3.74 19.02 -27.30
CA ASN A 492 2.98 17.79 -27.42
C ASN A 492 3.40 16.76 -26.38
N GLN A 493 2.42 16.19 -25.71
CA GLN A 493 2.61 15.16 -24.67
C GLN A 493 1.83 13.91 -25.07
N THR A 494 2.49 12.77 -24.99
CA THR A 494 1.82 11.46 -25.04
C THR A 494 1.14 11.19 -23.71
N VAL A 495 -0.14 10.81 -23.73
CA VAL A 495 -0.93 10.40 -22.59
C VAL A 495 -1.18 8.89 -22.63
N ARG A 496 -0.82 8.18 -21.56
CA ARG A 496 -0.98 6.74 -21.42
C ARG A 496 -1.89 6.42 -20.26
N ASP A 497 -2.96 5.68 -20.51
CA ASP A 497 -3.83 5.09 -19.48
C ASP A 497 -3.06 3.94 -18.79
N LEU A 498 -2.77 4.08 -17.50
CA LEU A 498 -1.96 3.12 -16.76
C LEU A 498 -2.75 1.86 -16.37
N TRP A 499 -4.05 2.01 -16.06
CA TRP A 499 -4.87 0.84 -15.75
C TRP A 499 -5.09 -0.05 -16.97
N ARG A 500 -5.27 0.56 -18.16
CA ARG A 500 -5.44 -0.16 -19.43
C ARG A 500 -4.14 -0.43 -20.14
N GLN A 501 -3.02 0.10 -19.64
CA GLN A 501 -1.68 -0.01 -20.23
C GLN A 501 -1.69 0.38 -21.74
N LYS A 502 -2.41 1.45 -22.08
CA LYS A 502 -2.67 1.87 -23.47
C LYS A 502 -2.40 3.35 -23.68
N ASN A 503 -1.70 3.69 -24.76
CA ASN A 503 -1.59 5.09 -25.18
C ASN A 503 -2.96 5.58 -25.65
N ILE A 504 -3.39 6.73 -25.12
CA ILE A 504 -4.68 7.37 -25.47
C ILE A 504 -4.50 8.27 -26.68
N GLY A 505 -3.39 9.03 -26.75
CA GLY A 505 -3.07 9.96 -27.82
C GLY A 505 -1.99 10.95 -27.43
N ALA A 506 -1.73 11.90 -28.33
CA ALA A 506 -0.88 13.07 -28.10
C ALA A 506 -1.76 14.33 -28.02
N TYR A 507 -1.41 15.23 -27.09
CA TYR A 507 -2.18 16.45 -26.78
C TYR A 507 -1.21 17.63 -26.64
N SER A 508 -1.61 18.82 -27.07
CA SER A 508 -0.74 20.02 -27.10
C SER A 508 -0.84 20.89 -25.85
N ASP A 509 -2.02 20.97 -25.20
CA ASP A 509 -2.30 21.97 -24.18
C ASP A 509 -2.91 21.42 -22.88
N SER A 510 -3.69 20.34 -22.99
CA SER A 510 -4.45 19.78 -21.88
C SER A 510 -4.92 18.37 -22.17
N PHE A 511 -5.29 17.65 -21.10
CA PHE A 511 -5.99 16.37 -21.19
C PHE A 511 -7.27 16.44 -20.37
N GLU A 512 -8.36 15.94 -20.93
CA GLU A 512 -9.68 15.87 -20.30
C GLU A 512 -10.29 14.50 -20.49
N ALA A 513 -10.92 13.98 -19.43
CA ALA A 513 -11.61 12.70 -19.49
C ALA A 513 -12.89 12.72 -18.64
N VAL A 514 -13.91 11.97 -19.08
CA VAL A 514 -15.12 11.71 -18.27
C VAL A 514 -14.81 10.61 -17.27
N VAL A 515 -14.97 10.93 -15.99
CA VAL A 515 -14.66 10.06 -14.86
C VAL A 515 -15.95 9.56 -14.22
N ARG A 516 -16.03 8.27 -13.96
CA ARG A 516 -17.17 7.60 -13.30
C ARG A 516 -17.33 8.09 -11.85
N PRO A 517 -18.52 7.92 -11.24
CA PRO A 517 -18.73 8.17 -9.81
C PRO A 517 -17.67 7.45 -8.96
N HIS A 518 -17.04 8.18 -8.05
CA HIS A 518 -15.95 7.73 -7.16
C HIS A 518 -14.74 7.10 -7.87
N GLY A 519 -14.67 7.26 -9.20
CA GLY A 519 -13.65 6.66 -10.05
C GLY A 519 -12.43 7.53 -10.26
N VAL A 520 -11.48 6.97 -11.02
CA VAL A 520 -10.23 7.61 -11.42
C VAL A 520 -9.90 7.30 -12.88
N ILE A 521 -9.34 8.27 -13.59
CA ILE A 521 -8.54 8.06 -14.80
C ILE A 521 -7.10 8.36 -14.41
N LEU A 522 -6.28 7.32 -14.37
CA LEU A 522 -4.87 7.40 -13.98
C LEU A 522 -3.99 7.32 -15.22
N VAL A 523 -3.27 8.39 -15.49
CA VAL A 523 -2.46 8.51 -16.71
C VAL A 523 -1.00 8.86 -16.41
N ARG A 524 -0.13 8.47 -17.32
CA ARG A 524 1.24 8.96 -17.42
C ARG A 524 1.33 9.94 -18.58
N ILE A 525 1.94 11.10 -18.33
CA ILE A 525 2.12 12.18 -19.29
C ILE A 525 3.61 12.38 -19.47
N GLN A 526 4.06 12.31 -20.72
CA GLN A 526 5.48 12.47 -21.09
C GLN A 526 5.61 13.14 -22.45
N PRO A 527 6.73 13.84 -22.73
CA PRO A 527 6.96 14.41 -24.03
C PRO A 527 6.77 13.38 -25.16
N GLU A 528 6.10 13.78 -26.22
CA GLU A 528 5.96 12.94 -27.41
C GLU A 528 7.35 12.63 -27.97
N LYS A 529 7.68 11.34 -28.11
CA LYS A 529 8.93 10.93 -28.76
C LYS A 529 8.82 11.25 -30.26
N ARG A 530 9.72 12.07 -30.75
CA ARG A 530 9.88 12.38 -32.17
C ARG A 530 10.37 11.18 -32.94
#